data_f4bf1d1825d00f33fffec55e06c930a0
#
_entry.id   f4bf1d1825d00f33fffec55e06c930a0
#
_cell.length_a   1.000
_cell.length_b   1.000
_cell.length_c   1.000
_cell.angle_alpha   90.00
_cell.angle_beta   90.00
_cell.angle_gamma   90.00
#
_symmetry.space_group_name_H-M   'P 1'
#
loop_
_entity.id
_entity.type
_entity.pdbx_description
1 polymer ?
#
loop_
_entity_poly.entity_id
_entity_poly.type
_entity_poly.pdbx_seq_one_letter_code
_entity_poly.pdbx_strand_id
1 'polypeptide(L)'
;MLKSTILVAVADIKGGVGKTTTAMLIAGCLARRGEHVTVLDADNTGGATLWDEYVRIEDDRRRKEDEANGTPHKPYKLGFDVIQTNDVILGMPDRIRERYKGWVIIDTPPSDAGTVQTALQAADVSIIPC
;
A
#
# COMPACT_ATOMS: atom_id res chain seq x y z
N MET A 1 -11.45 10.98 20.45
CA MET A 1 -10.00 11.07 20.25
C MET A 1 -9.65 10.87 18.77
N LEU A 2 -8.97 11.83 18.20
CA LEU A 2 -8.55 11.72 16.80
C LEU A 2 -7.48 10.64 16.69
N LYS A 3 -7.68 9.67 15.79
CA LYS A 3 -6.64 8.69 15.49
C LYS A 3 -5.46 9.40 14.84
N SER A 4 -4.29 9.25 15.39
CA SER A 4 -3.08 9.74 14.77
C SER A 4 -2.75 8.89 13.54
N THR A 5 -2.01 9.46 12.62
CA THR A 5 -1.54 8.78 11.43
C THR A 5 -0.09 8.36 11.63
N ILE A 6 0.21 7.11 11.32
CA ILE A 6 1.57 6.57 11.37
C ILE A 6 2.03 6.32 9.94
N LEU A 7 3.07 7.02 9.52
CA LEU A 7 3.66 6.85 8.19
C LEU A 7 4.83 5.87 8.28
N VAL A 8 4.76 4.83 7.47
CA VAL A 8 5.80 3.80 7.38
C VAL A 8 6.35 3.79 5.96
N ALA A 9 7.64 4.03 5.80
CA ALA A 9 8.29 3.89 4.50
C ALA A 9 8.94 2.51 4.39
N VAL A 10 8.67 1.83 3.29
CA VAL A 10 9.37 0.59 2.92
C VAL A 10 10.33 0.97 1.80
N ALA A 11 11.61 0.93 2.10
CA ALA A 11 12.64 1.48 1.23
C ALA A 11 13.82 0.55 1.11
N ASP A 12 14.45 0.57 -0.07
CA ASP A 12 15.71 -0.09 -0.32
C ASP A 12 16.41 0.61 -1.46
N ILE A 13 17.74 0.63 -1.39
CA ILE A 13 18.60 1.19 -2.44
C ILE A 13 18.81 0.14 -3.54
N LYS A 14 18.68 -1.14 -3.21
CA LYS A 14 18.83 -2.24 -4.15
C LYS A 14 17.47 -2.69 -4.67
N GLY A 15 17.25 -2.68 -5.97
CA GLY A 15 16.04 -3.23 -6.56
C GLY A 15 15.91 -4.74 -6.31
N GLY A 16 14.69 -5.26 -6.33
CA GLY A 16 14.43 -6.70 -6.30
C GLY A 16 14.49 -7.37 -4.94
N VAL A 17 14.45 -6.62 -3.83
CA VAL A 17 14.51 -7.18 -2.46
C VAL A 17 13.15 -7.34 -1.79
N GLY A 18 12.07 -7.30 -2.57
CA GLY A 18 10.74 -7.56 -2.03
C GLY A 18 10.08 -6.39 -1.31
N LYS A 19 10.42 -5.16 -1.66
CA LYS A 19 9.80 -3.96 -1.07
C LYS A 19 8.29 -3.96 -1.19
N THR A 20 7.77 -4.13 -2.39
CA THR A 20 6.33 -4.18 -2.64
C THR A 20 5.67 -5.33 -1.89
N THR A 21 6.27 -6.51 -1.94
CA THR A 21 5.76 -7.68 -1.20
C THR A 21 5.73 -7.38 0.30
N THR A 22 6.80 -6.82 0.85
CA THR A 22 6.86 -6.44 2.27
C THR A 22 5.78 -5.43 2.63
N ALA A 23 5.62 -4.37 1.82
CA ALA A 23 4.60 -3.34 2.04
C ALA A 23 3.19 -3.94 2.04
N MET A 24 2.88 -4.78 1.06
CA MET A 24 1.56 -5.40 0.93
C MET A 24 1.28 -6.40 2.06
N LEU A 25 2.26 -7.17 2.49
CA LEU A 25 2.11 -8.11 3.60
C LEU A 25 1.89 -7.39 4.93
N ILE A 26 2.62 -6.32 5.19
CA ILE A 26 2.44 -5.51 6.41
C ILE A 26 1.05 -4.89 6.40
N ALA A 27 0.63 -4.31 5.28
CA ALA A 27 -0.71 -3.73 5.15
C ALA A 27 -1.80 -4.77 5.38
N GLY A 28 -1.65 -5.97 4.82
CA GLY A 28 -2.58 -7.07 5.01
C GLY A 28 -2.67 -7.53 6.46
N CYS A 29 -1.54 -7.64 7.15
CA CYS A 29 -1.52 -8.01 8.56
C CYS A 29 -2.20 -6.98 9.45
N LEU A 30 -1.95 -5.69 9.20
CA LEU A 30 -2.59 -4.61 9.95
C LEU A 30 -4.09 -4.56 9.69
N ALA A 31 -4.51 -4.72 8.44
CA ALA A 31 -5.92 -4.74 8.09
C ALA A 31 -6.66 -5.90 8.78
N ARG A 32 -6.03 -7.07 8.86
CA ARG A 32 -6.60 -8.23 9.58
C ARG A 32 -6.78 -7.98 11.08
N ARG A 33 -5.96 -7.11 11.65
CA ARG A 33 -6.10 -6.70 13.06
C ARG A 33 -7.16 -5.63 13.28
N GLY A 34 -7.87 -5.24 12.23
CA GLY A 34 -8.88 -4.20 12.30
C GLY A 34 -8.33 -2.79 12.20
N GLU A 35 -7.05 -2.63 11.85
CA GLU A 35 -6.44 -1.33 11.64
C GLU A 35 -6.85 -0.74 10.29
N HIS A 36 -7.01 0.58 10.25
CA HIS A 36 -7.20 1.29 9.00
C HIS A 36 -5.84 1.48 8.31
N VAL A 37 -5.74 1.01 7.07
CA VAL A 37 -4.46 1.03 6.33
C VAL A 37 -4.66 1.56 4.93
N THR A 38 -3.74 2.41 4.49
CA THR A 38 -3.63 2.87 3.11
C THR A 38 -2.20 2.62 2.65
N VAL A 39 -2.04 2.04 1.48
CA VAL A 39 -0.73 1.91 0.82
C VAL A 39 -0.61 3.03 -0.21
N LEU A 40 0.44 3.84 -0.09
CA LEU A 40 0.80 4.85 -1.09
C LEU A 40 1.88 4.26 -1.99
N ASP A 41 1.54 4.04 -3.25
CA ASP A 41 2.43 3.46 -4.25
C ASP A 41 3.19 4.58 -4.96
N ALA A 42 4.45 4.76 -4.61
CA ALA A 42 5.34 5.74 -5.22
C ALA A 42 6.19 5.15 -6.35
N ASP A 43 6.04 3.86 -6.62
CA ASP A 43 6.78 3.17 -7.68
C ASP A 43 6.08 3.38 -9.02
N ASN A 44 6.80 3.98 -9.99
CA ASN A 44 6.29 4.21 -11.34
C ASN A 44 5.96 2.92 -12.09
N THR A 45 6.55 1.81 -11.69
CA THR A 45 6.21 0.49 -12.26
C THR A 45 4.89 -0.06 -11.71
N GLY A 46 4.36 0.54 -10.65
CA GLY A 46 3.04 0.25 -10.13
C GLY A 46 2.88 -1.11 -9.46
N GLY A 47 3.92 -1.61 -8.78
CA GLY A 47 3.87 -2.93 -8.15
C GLY A 47 2.68 -3.14 -7.21
N ALA A 48 2.48 -2.25 -6.25
CA ALA A 48 1.35 -2.32 -5.33
C ALA A 48 0.01 -2.11 -6.05
N THR A 49 -0.03 -1.18 -7.00
CA THR A 49 -1.22 -0.92 -7.83
C THR A 49 -1.59 -2.16 -8.64
N LEU A 50 -0.62 -2.88 -9.20
CA LEU A 50 -0.86 -4.11 -9.93
C LEU A 50 -1.44 -5.21 -9.02
N TRP A 51 -1.01 -5.31 -7.79
CA TRP A 51 -1.58 -6.24 -6.83
C TRP A 51 -3.07 -5.96 -6.59
N ASP A 52 -3.41 -4.69 -6.39
CA ASP A 52 -4.80 -4.27 -6.20
C ASP A 52 -5.66 -4.61 -7.43
N GLU A 53 -5.16 -4.30 -8.61
CA GLU A 53 -5.82 -4.61 -9.87
C GLU A 53 -6.04 -6.11 -10.04
N TYR A 54 -5.02 -6.90 -9.75
CA TYR A 54 -5.10 -8.36 -9.85
C TYR A 54 -6.17 -8.94 -8.92
N VAL A 55 -6.24 -8.43 -7.69
CA VAL A 55 -7.26 -8.85 -6.72
C VAL A 55 -8.67 -8.50 -7.22
N ARG A 56 -8.85 -7.33 -7.82
CA ARG A 56 -10.14 -6.92 -8.39
C ARG A 56 -10.57 -7.82 -9.55
N ILE A 57 -9.64 -8.17 -10.42
CA ILE A 57 -9.90 -9.08 -11.55
C ILE A 57 -10.30 -10.46 -11.02
N GLU A 58 -9.60 -10.96 -10.03
CA GLU A 58 -9.89 -12.26 -9.44
C GLU A 58 -11.23 -12.27 -8.71
N ASP A 59 -11.57 -11.18 -8.01
CA ASP A 59 -12.89 -11.05 -7.39
C ASP A 59 -14.02 -11.11 -8.42
N ASP A 60 -13.85 -10.39 -9.53
CA ASP A 60 -14.85 -10.39 -10.61
C ASP A 60 -15.02 -11.78 -11.23
N ARG A 61 -13.92 -12.49 -11.48
CA ARG A 61 -13.94 -13.85 -11.99
C ARG A 61 -14.72 -14.79 -11.03
N ARG A 62 -14.42 -14.72 -9.75
CA ARG A 62 -15.09 -15.53 -8.74
C ARG A 62 -16.58 -15.21 -8.63
N ARG A 63 -16.94 -13.94 -8.74
CA ARG A 63 -18.34 -13.50 -8.70
C ARG A 63 -19.13 -14.10 -9.85
N LYS A 64 -18.59 -14.07 -11.07
CA LYS A 64 -19.24 -14.66 -12.25
C LYS A 64 -19.40 -16.17 -12.10
N GLU A 65 -18.39 -16.84 -11.55
CA GLU A 65 -18.44 -18.28 -11.31
C GLU A 65 -19.53 -18.62 -10.26
N ASP A 66 -19.59 -17.87 -9.17
CA ASP A 66 -20.59 -18.04 -8.13
C ASP A 66 -22.01 -17.80 -8.66
N GLU A 67 -22.21 -16.77 -9.48
CA GLU A 67 -23.51 -16.51 -10.12
C GLU A 67 -23.92 -17.66 -11.02
N ALA A 68 -23.01 -18.22 -11.81
CA ALA A 68 -23.28 -19.35 -12.69
C ALA A 68 -23.67 -20.61 -11.90
N ASN A 69 -23.10 -20.79 -10.70
CA ASN A 69 -23.35 -21.94 -9.83
C ASN A 69 -24.51 -21.72 -8.86
N GLY A 70 -25.07 -20.51 -8.81
CA GLY A 70 -26.14 -20.17 -7.87
C GLY A 70 -25.67 -20.10 -6.42
N THR A 71 -24.38 -19.90 -6.19
CA THR A 71 -23.78 -19.79 -4.86
C THR A 71 -23.58 -18.32 -4.44
N PRO A 72 -23.70 -17.99 -3.14
CA PRO A 72 -23.39 -16.63 -2.67
C PRO A 72 -21.95 -16.26 -2.90
N HIS A 73 -21.71 -15.03 -3.37
CA HIS A 73 -20.36 -14.53 -3.57
C HIS A 73 -19.75 -14.05 -2.25
N LYS A 74 -18.57 -14.57 -1.92
CA LYS A 74 -17.74 -14.06 -0.84
C LYS A 74 -16.68 -13.12 -1.44
N PRO A 75 -16.69 -11.81 -1.10
CA PRO A 75 -15.74 -10.87 -1.69
C PRO A 75 -14.28 -11.27 -1.45
N TYR A 76 -13.51 -11.18 -2.52
CA TYR A 76 -12.06 -11.35 -2.50
C TYR A 76 -11.43 -9.98 -2.65
N LYS A 77 -10.81 -9.48 -1.59
CA LYS A 77 -10.26 -8.11 -1.56
C LYS A 77 -9.08 -8.01 -0.60
N LEU A 78 -8.27 -6.98 -0.81
CA LEU A 78 -7.09 -6.71 0.04
C LEU A 78 -7.45 -6.32 1.48
N GLY A 79 -8.58 -5.66 1.68
CA GLY A 79 -8.96 -5.12 2.99
C GLY A 79 -8.33 -3.76 3.32
N PHE A 80 -7.62 -3.15 2.39
CA PHE A 80 -7.03 -1.82 2.50
C PHE A 80 -6.95 -1.17 1.12
N ASP A 81 -6.77 0.14 1.08
CA ASP A 81 -6.69 0.90 -0.16
C ASP A 81 -5.26 1.00 -0.66
N VAL A 82 -5.09 0.96 -1.99
CA VAL A 82 -3.82 1.23 -2.66
C VAL A 82 -4.01 2.44 -3.57
N ILE A 83 -3.22 3.48 -3.35
CA ILE A 83 -3.33 4.76 -4.03
C ILE A 83 -1.96 5.15 -4.59
N GLN A 84 -1.92 5.53 -5.86
CA GLN A 84 -0.69 6.04 -6.45
C GLN A 84 -0.34 7.40 -5.88
N THR A 85 0.96 7.64 -5.68
CA THR A 85 1.48 8.90 -5.16
C THR A 85 2.73 9.34 -5.96
N ASN A 86 3.30 10.45 -5.58
CA ASN A 86 4.50 11.01 -6.23
C ASN A 86 5.33 11.82 -5.22
N ASP A 87 6.48 12.30 -5.65
CA ASP A 87 7.41 13.07 -4.82
C ASP A 87 6.79 14.33 -4.23
N VAL A 88 5.94 15.00 -5.00
CA VAL A 88 5.28 16.24 -4.54
C VAL A 88 4.41 15.95 -3.33
N ILE A 89 3.61 14.90 -3.40
CA ILE A 89 2.74 14.49 -2.30
C ILE A 89 3.56 14.00 -1.10
N LEU A 90 4.60 13.20 -1.35
CA LEU A 90 5.47 12.70 -0.28
C LEU A 90 6.25 13.82 0.40
N GLY A 91 6.48 14.93 -0.29
CA GLY A 91 7.09 16.13 0.28
C GLY A 91 6.15 16.94 1.18
N MET A 92 4.90 16.51 1.33
CA MET A 92 3.88 17.17 2.12
C MET A 92 3.29 16.23 3.18
N PRO A 93 4.10 15.76 4.15
CA PRO A 93 3.64 14.75 5.12
C PRO A 93 2.44 15.19 5.95
N ASP A 94 2.32 16.48 6.25
CA ASP A 94 1.17 16.98 7.01
C ASP A 94 -0.15 16.80 6.24
N ARG A 95 -0.13 16.97 4.92
CA ARG A 95 -1.30 16.73 4.08
C ARG A 95 -1.67 15.26 4.03
N ILE A 96 -0.67 14.39 3.99
CA ILE A 96 -0.88 12.93 4.07
C ILE A 96 -1.56 12.60 5.38
N ARG A 97 -1.08 13.15 6.50
CA ARG A 97 -1.64 12.92 7.83
C ARG A 97 -3.07 13.42 7.97
N GLU A 98 -3.40 14.52 7.31
CA GLU A 98 -4.77 15.05 7.32
C GLU A 98 -5.73 14.17 6.51
N ARG A 99 -5.25 13.67 5.36
CA ARG A 99 -6.09 12.93 4.42
C ARG A 99 -6.29 11.47 4.83
N TYR A 100 -5.25 10.82 5.35
CA TYR A 100 -5.29 9.40 5.68
C TYR A 100 -5.10 9.20 7.18
N LYS A 101 -6.01 8.47 7.80
CA LYS A 101 -5.93 8.13 9.23
C LYS A 101 -5.55 6.67 9.40
N GLY A 102 -4.88 6.38 10.50
CA GLY A 102 -4.37 5.06 10.80
C GLY A 102 -2.97 4.86 10.21
N TRP A 103 -2.74 3.72 9.59
CA TRP A 103 -1.43 3.36 9.03
C TRP A 103 -1.35 3.75 7.56
N VAL A 104 -0.28 4.44 7.20
CA VAL A 104 0.03 4.76 5.81
C VAL A 104 1.37 4.11 5.47
N ILE A 105 1.34 3.15 4.56
CA ILE A 105 2.54 2.42 4.12
C ILE A 105 2.97 2.99 2.77
N ILE A 106 4.19 3.49 2.69
CA ILE A 106 4.74 4.06 1.46
C ILE A 106 5.64 3.03 0.79
N ASP A 107 5.24 2.57 -0.39
CA ASP A 107 6.05 1.68 -1.23
C ASP A 107 6.90 2.53 -2.17
N THR A 108 8.21 2.55 -1.94
CA THR A 108 9.14 3.42 -2.67
C THR A 108 9.66 2.76 -3.96
N PRO A 109 10.06 3.56 -4.97
CA PRO A 109 10.62 3.02 -6.20
C PRO A 109 12.03 2.45 -5.98
N PRO A 110 12.41 1.42 -6.76
CA PRO A 110 13.69 0.72 -6.55
C PRO A 110 14.93 1.52 -6.94
N SER A 111 14.80 2.53 -7.79
CA SER A 111 15.95 3.21 -8.39
C SER A 111 15.92 4.73 -8.28
N ASP A 112 14.92 5.29 -7.62
CA ASP A 112 14.80 6.73 -7.45
C ASP A 112 15.22 7.14 -6.04
N ALA A 113 16.50 7.46 -5.88
CA ALA A 113 17.05 7.86 -4.59
C ALA A 113 16.40 9.12 -4.03
N GLY A 114 15.96 10.04 -4.89
CA GLY A 114 15.27 11.27 -4.47
C GLY A 114 13.91 10.97 -3.84
N THR A 115 13.11 10.13 -4.48
CA THR A 115 11.81 9.71 -3.94
C THR A 115 11.98 8.90 -2.65
N VAL A 116 12.96 8.01 -2.60
CA VAL A 116 13.27 7.23 -1.39
C VAL A 116 13.63 8.17 -0.24
N GLN A 117 14.49 9.14 -0.48
CA GLN A 117 14.88 10.11 0.55
C GLN A 117 13.68 10.91 1.06
N THR A 118 12.83 11.38 0.15
CA THR A 118 11.62 12.14 0.52
C THR A 118 10.69 11.29 1.38
N ALA A 119 10.48 10.03 1.01
CA ALA A 119 9.66 9.10 1.78
C ALA A 119 10.24 8.84 3.17
N LEU A 120 11.55 8.63 3.27
CA LEU A 120 12.22 8.41 4.55
C LEU A 120 12.10 9.62 5.48
N GLN A 121 12.18 10.83 4.93
CA GLN A 121 12.04 12.07 5.70
C GLN A 121 10.60 12.26 6.20
N ALA A 122 9.61 11.83 5.42
CA ALA A 122 8.20 11.93 5.80
C ALA A 122 7.79 10.88 6.83
N ALA A 123 8.45 9.74 6.86
CA ALA A 123 8.03 8.57 7.63
C ALA A 123 8.35 8.68 9.12
N ASP A 124 7.48 8.13 9.95
CA ASP A 124 7.71 7.92 11.38
C ASP A 124 8.59 6.69 11.60
N VAL A 125 8.42 5.68 10.76
CA VAL A 125 9.14 4.40 10.82
C VAL A 125 9.59 4.03 9.42
N SER A 126 10.80 3.53 9.30
CA SER A 126 11.34 3.05 8.03
C SER A 126 11.68 1.57 8.13
N ILE A 127 11.26 0.81 7.13
CA ILE A 127 11.54 -0.63 7.01
C ILE A 127 12.41 -0.83 5.78
N ILE A 128 13.57 -1.43 6.00
CA ILE A 128 14.53 -1.70 4.93
C ILE A 128 14.71 -3.21 4.86
N PRO A 129 14.05 -3.89 3.89
CA PRO A 129 14.21 -5.32 3.70
C PRO A 129 15.65 -5.68 3.34
N CYS A 130 16.13 -6.77 3.87
CA CYS A 130 17.48 -7.27 3.61
C CYS A 130 17.47 -8.39 2.58
#